data_f61ece298153e520751a8f0c6c705d7c
#
_entry.id   f61ece298153e520751a8f0c6c705d7c
#
_cell.length_a   1.000
_cell.length_b   1.000
_cell.length_c   1.000
_cell.angle_alpha   90.00
_cell.angle_beta   90.00
_cell.angle_gamma   90.00
#
_symmetry.space_group_name_H-M   'P 1'
#
loop_
_entity.id
_entity.type
_entity.pdbx_description
1 polymer ?
#
loop_
_entity_poly.entity_id
_entity_poly.type
_entity_poly.pdbx_seq_one_letter_code
_entity_poly.pdbx_strand_id
1 'polypeptide(L)'
;VFALGQANAQDSIEPKEADHKLVAYGKEERQVLHLWLPKTKAPAPLVLHYHGGGFLGGDIRKKTQSRTAAICNAAGIAYADVEYRLLNQAMLHEIMRDCSRAVQFLRHNAKKYNLDKTRVGAYGESAGAGASLWMATKDDLADPKSKDPVLRESSRLTAAAGFWVQATYDIVQWPKILDLPPEKTPYWGFLKFWKPQLSEERFNELRKDLDMLGNMDKGDPPMMFTPGKQDKSVHSQRFVDALEKRAKEAGASLIIEDERKELIQFMFAKLKTKPKQVPGTQSGGKPVRKPFPQHWGDPPAIQTQDYRKLPGGYGFGSSTLSNWIQKNLDNDSKK
;
A
#
# COMPACT_ATOMS: atom_id res chain seq x y z
N VAL A 1 -14.18 31.17 -3.14
CA VAL A 1 -14.71 31.52 -1.81
C VAL A 1 -15.15 30.27 -1.02
N PHE A 2 -15.34 29.11 -1.67
CA PHE A 2 -15.73 27.86 -0.98
C PHE A 2 -14.58 27.06 -0.32
N ALA A 3 -13.32 27.33 -0.65
CA ALA A 3 -12.16 26.55 -0.17
C ALA A 3 -11.69 26.92 1.25
N LEU A 4 -11.87 28.14 1.69
CA LEU A 4 -11.40 28.63 3.00
C LEU A 4 -12.25 28.16 4.19
N GLY A 5 -13.52 27.78 3.97
CA GLY A 5 -14.40 27.29 5.03
C GLY A 5 -14.22 25.81 5.42
N GLN A 6 -13.60 25.00 4.55
CA GLN A 6 -13.46 23.56 4.81
C GLN A 6 -12.21 23.20 5.63
N ALA A 7 -11.13 23.96 5.57
CA ALA A 7 -9.92 23.72 6.35
C ALA A 7 -10.17 23.87 7.85
N ASN A 8 -10.92 24.92 8.26
CA ASN A 8 -11.23 25.16 9.67
C ASN A 8 -12.22 24.15 10.27
N ALA A 9 -13.08 23.52 9.45
CA ALA A 9 -14.02 22.51 9.93
C ALA A 9 -13.36 21.15 10.20
N GLN A 10 -12.27 20.81 9.51
CA GLN A 10 -11.54 19.57 9.75
C GLN A 10 -10.73 19.60 11.04
N ASP A 11 -10.24 20.75 11.44
CA ASP A 11 -9.46 20.91 12.68
C ASP A 11 -10.29 20.74 13.95
N SER A 12 -11.59 20.89 13.87
CA SER A 12 -12.55 20.71 14.99
C SER A 12 -13.09 19.27 15.14
N ILE A 13 -12.72 18.35 14.24
CA ILE A 13 -13.21 16.96 14.28
C ILE A 13 -12.40 16.17 15.32
N GLU A 14 -13.09 15.73 16.38
CA GLU A 14 -12.51 14.91 17.43
C GLU A 14 -12.17 13.47 16.94
N PRO A 15 -11.07 12.88 17.43
CA PRO A 15 -10.76 11.48 17.19
C PRO A 15 -11.91 10.57 17.66
N LYS A 16 -12.19 9.51 16.89
CA LYS A 16 -13.23 8.52 17.21
C LYS A 16 -12.60 7.14 17.36
N GLU A 17 -13.05 6.38 18.33
CA GLU A 17 -12.73 4.96 18.48
C GLU A 17 -13.25 4.14 17.28
N ALA A 18 -12.54 3.06 16.91
CA ALA A 18 -12.98 2.17 15.87
C ALA A 18 -14.28 1.45 16.26
N ASP A 19 -15.23 1.37 15.32
CA ASP A 19 -16.46 0.61 15.51
C ASP A 19 -16.18 -0.90 15.61
N HIS A 20 -15.14 -1.37 14.92
CA HIS A 20 -14.63 -2.74 14.99
C HIS A 20 -13.11 -2.72 15.12
N LYS A 21 -12.59 -3.33 16.20
CA LYS A 21 -11.15 -3.38 16.49
C LYS A 21 -10.59 -4.79 16.21
N LEU A 22 -9.39 -4.85 15.63
CA LEU A 22 -8.63 -6.07 15.38
C LEU A 22 -9.44 -7.16 14.67
N VAL A 23 -10.21 -6.78 13.67
CA VAL A 23 -10.98 -7.71 12.85
C VAL A 23 -10.00 -8.53 11.99
N ALA A 24 -9.98 -9.85 12.20
CA ALA A 24 -9.13 -10.74 11.41
C ALA A 24 -9.63 -10.83 9.96
N TYR A 25 -8.75 -10.54 9.01
CA TYR A 25 -9.00 -10.70 7.58
C TYR A 25 -8.26 -11.90 6.97
N GLY A 26 -7.43 -12.58 7.77
CA GLY A 26 -6.68 -13.76 7.39
C GLY A 26 -6.35 -14.64 8.60
N LYS A 27 -5.44 -15.59 8.42
CA LYS A 27 -5.05 -16.58 9.43
C LYS A 27 -3.88 -16.12 10.32
N GLU A 28 -3.07 -15.21 9.80
CA GLU A 28 -1.87 -14.76 10.48
C GLU A 28 -2.20 -13.72 11.54
N GLU A 29 -1.45 -13.70 12.63
CA GLU A 29 -1.65 -12.78 13.75
C GLU A 29 -1.73 -11.33 13.35
N ARG A 30 -0.93 -10.92 12.34
CA ARG A 30 -0.91 -9.54 11.83
C ARG A 30 -1.92 -9.28 10.72
N GLN A 31 -2.68 -10.26 10.27
CA GLN A 31 -3.75 -10.06 9.30
C GLN A 31 -5.03 -9.57 9.99
N VAL A 32 -4.95 -8.39 10.60
CA VAL A 32 -6.05 -7.73 11.31
C VAL A 32 -6.22 -6.28 10.87
N LEU A 33 -7.39 -5.70 11.10
CA LEU A 33 -7.66 -4.30 10.81
C LEU A 33 -8.57 -3.66 11.87
N HIS A 34 -8.50 -2.35 11.97
CA HIS A 34 -9.51 -1.53 12.61
C HIS A 34 -10.47 -0.96 11.57
N LEU A 35 -11.76 -0.86 11.87
CA LEU A 35 -12.77 -0.36 10.94
C LEU A 35 -13.63 0.70 11.61
N TRP A 36 -13.77 1.86 10.97
CA TRP A 36 -14.64 2.97 11.33
C TRP A 36 -15.72 3.14 10.26
N LEU A 37 -16.96 3.19 10.69
CA LEU A 37 -18.12 3.27 9.82
C LEU A 37 -18.84 4.63 9.98
N PRO A 38 -19.16 5.29 8.85
CA PRO A 38 -19.97 6.50 8.89
C PRO A 38 -21.44 6.15 9.15
N LYS A 39 -22.17 7.04 9.79
CA LYS A 39 -23.62 6.90 9.99
C LYS A 39 -24.37 7.27 8.71
N THR A 40 -24.40 6.36 7.73
CA THR A 40 -25.08 6.55 6.45
C THR A 40 -26.15 5.48 6.22
N LYS A 41 -27.28 5.85 5.56
CA LYS A 41 -28.30 4.89 5.14
C LYS A 41 -27.83 4.08 3.93
N ALA A 42 -27.21 4.74 2.95
CA ALA A 42 -26.65 4.10 1.78
C ALA A 42 -25.27 3.46 2.08
N PRO A 43 -24.90 2.39 1.36
CA PRO A 43 -23.58 1.80 1.48
C PRO A 43 -22.47 2.83 1.27
N ALA A 44 -21.53 2.88 2.20
CA ALA A 44 -20.44 3.84 2.23
C ALA A 44 -19.28 3.42 1.34
N PRO A 45 -18.66 4.33 0.56
CA PRO A 45 -17.34 4.07 -0.02
C PRO A 45 -16.32 3.81 1.10
N LEU A 46 -15.23 3.14 0.75
CA LEU A 46 -14.23 2.68 1.71
C LEU A 46 -12.84 3.17 1.32
N VAL A 47 -12.06 3.63 2.28
CA VAL A 47 -10.63 3.85 2.14
C VAL A 47 -9.86 2.98 3.13
N LEU A 48 -8.82 2.27 2.63
CA LEU A 48 -7.91 1.51 3.46
C LEU A 48 -6.59 2.28 3.62
N HIS A 49 -6.09 2.32 4.83
CA HIS A 49 -4.78 2.86 5.16
C HIS A 49 -3.80 1.72 5.44
N TYR A 50 -2.59 1.83 4.90
CA TYR A 50 -1.46 0.94 5.14
C TYR A 50 -0.31 1.73 5.76
N HIS A 51 0.14 1.30 6.93
CA HIS A 51 1.20 2.01 7.66
C HIS A 51 2.56 1.94 6.96
N GLY A 52 3.43 2.88 7.25
CA GLY A 52 4.84 2.85 6.86
C GLY A 52 5.68 1.94 7.77
N GLY A 53 7.01 2.02 7.61
CA GLY A 53 7.96 1.28 8.43
C GLY A 53 8.84 0.31 7.65
N GLY A 54 8.93 0.46 6.32
CA GLY A 54 9.82 -0.32 5.46
C GLY A 54 9.54 -1.82 5.44
N PHE A 55 8.33 -2.24 5.82
CA PHE A 55 7.95 -3.63 6.06
C PHE A 55 8.75 -4.33 7.17
N LEU A 56 9.49 -3.57 7.97
CA LEU A 56 10.29 -4.04 9.10
C LEU A 56 9.67 -3.65 10.45
N GLY A 57 8.73 -2.74 10.45
CA GLY A 57 8.05 -2.22 11.64
C GLY A 57 6.72 -1.58 11.29
N GLY A 58 6.09 -1.00 12.30
CA GLY A 58 4.72 -0.52 12.26
C GLY A 58 3.78 -1.43 13.04
N ASP A 59 2.74 -0.86 13.63
CA ASP A 59 1.72 -1.62 14.38
C ASP A 59 0.51 -0.72 14.65
N ILE A 60 -0.63 -1.06 14.07
CA ILE A 60 -1.88 -0.31 14.24
C ILE A 60 -2.41 -0.38 15.68
N ARG A 61 -1.96 -1.35 16.50
CA ARG A 61 -2.33 -1.47 17.92
C ARG A 61 -1.69 -0.38 18.76
N LYS A 62 -0.54 0.16 18.31
CA LYS A 62 0.25 1.18 19.03
C LYS A 62 -0.06 2.59 18.56
N LYS A 63 -0.38 2.77 17.27
CA LYS A 63 -0.69 4.06 16.67
C LYS A 63 -1.92 3.91 15.81
N THR A 64 -3.01 4.52 16.24
CA THR A 64 -4.29 4.48 15.51
C THR A 64 -4.47 5.73 14.65
N GLN A 65 -5.21 5.58 13.57
CA GLN A 65 -5.58 6.67 12.65
C GLN A 65 -6.95 7.29 13.02
N SER A 66 -7.29 7.33 14.30
CA SER A 66 -8.62 7.70 14.80
C SER A 66 -9.10 9.08 14.33
N ARG A 67 -8.21 10.09 14.24
CA ARG A 67 -8.55 11.41 13.72
C ARG A 67 -8.83 11.38 12.21
N THR A 68 -7.96 10.74 11.43
CA THR A 68 -8.16 10.58 9.98
C THR A 68 -9.44 9.81 9.68
N ALA A 69 -9.71 8.76 10.46
CA ALA A 69 -10.95 7.98 10.37
C ALA A 69 -12.19 8.85 10.67
N ALA A 70 -12.13 9.71 11.69
CA ALA A 70 -13.22 10.62 12.01
C ALA A 70 -13.50 11.62 10.87
N ILE A 71 -12.45 12.15 10.24
CA ILE A 71 -12.56 13.03 9.06
C ILE A 71 -13.21 12.28 7.88
N CYS A 72 -12.80 11.06 7.61
CA CYS A 72 -13.40 10.21 6.56
C CYS A 72 -14.88 9.93 6.86
N ASN A 73 -15.21 9.55 8.11
CA ASN A 73 -16.59 9.28 8.51
C ASN A 73 -17.48 10.51 8.40
N ALA A 74 -16.98 11.70 8.76
CA ALA A 74 -17.72 12.95 8.58
C ALA A 74 -18.02 13.24 7.10
N ALA A 75 -17.15 12.77 6.19
CA ALA A 75 -17.37 12.86 4.74
C ALA A 75 -18.24 11.71 4.17
N GLY A 76 -18.77 10.82 5.02
CA GLY A 76 -19.57 9.66 4.62
C GLY A 76 -18.76 8.50 4.04
N ILE A 77 -17.47 8.42 4.33
CA ILE A 77 -16.52 7.41 3.84
C ILE A 77 -16.13 6.51 5.02
N ALA A 78 -16.24 5.20 4.86
CA ALA A 78 -15.72 4.22 5.80
C ALA A 78 -14.18 4.19 5.74
N TYR A 79 -13.54 3.92 6.87
CA TYR A 79 -12.10 3.91 7.00
C TYR A 79 -11.63 2.60 7.63
N ALA A 80 -10.61 1.98 7.03
CA ALA A 80 -9.94 0.81 7.59
C ALA A 80 -8.45 1.10 7.79
N ASP A 81 -7.93 0.84 8.98
CA ASP A 81 -6.49 0.86 9.28
C ASP A 81 -5.98 -0.57 9.30
N VAL A 82 -5.11 -0.91 8.37
CA VAL A 82 -4.76 -2.30 8.05
C VAL A 82 -3.37 -2.65 8.57
N GLU A 83 -3.30 -3.72 9.35
CA GLU A 83 -2.08 -4.38 9.75
C GLU A 83 -1.73 -5.46 8.71
N TYR A 84 -0.45 -5.76 8.54
CA TYR A 84 0.05 -6.78 7.61
C TYR A 84 1.34 -7.41 8.15
N ARG A 85 1.69 -8.61 7.65
CA ARG A 85 2.94 -9.28 8.03
C ARG A 85 4.16 -8.43 7.68
N LEU A 86 5.25 -8.61 8.41
CA LEU A 86 6.52 -7.93 8.19
C LEU A 86 7.53 -8.87 7.55
N LEU A 87 8.66 -8.33 7.07
CA LEU A 87 9.72 -9.10 6.39
C LEU A 87 10.37 -10.19 7.26
N ASN A 88 10.18 -10.14 8.58
CA ASN A 88 10.56 -11.22 9.48
C ASN A 88 9.53 -12.36 9.56
N GLN A 89 8.37 -12.22 8.93
CA GLN A 89 7.27 -13.19 8.96
C GLN A 89 6.91 -13.69 7.54
N ALA A 90 7.16 -12.88 6.51
CA ALA A 90 6.75 -13.18 5.14
C ALA A 90 7.67 -12.51 4.12
N MET A 91 7.73 -13.03 2.91
CA MET A 91 8.38 -12.35 1.79
C MET A 91 7.54 -11.17 1.30
N LEU A 92 8.18 -10.17 0.68
CA LEU A 92 7.51 -8.93 0.29
C LEU A 92 6.28 -9.15 -0.61
N HIS A 93 6.34 -10.08 -1.56
CA HIS A 93 5.20 -10.39 -2.42
C HIS A 93 3.99 -10.97 -1.64
N GLU A 94 4.24 -11.69 -0.54
CA GLU A 94 3.19 -12.21 0.35
C GLU A 94 2.58 -11.08 1.18
N ILE A 95 3.41 -10.13 1.65
CA ILE A 95 2.95 -8.91 2.34
C ILE A 95 2.03 -8.09 1.42
N MET A 96 2.38 -7.97 0.13
CA MET A 96 1.51 -7.32 -0.85
C MET A 96 0.17 -8.04 -1.00
N ARG A 97 0.16 -9.36 -0.88
CA ARG A 97 -1.07 -10.15 -0.89
C ARG A 97 -1.89 -10.01 0.39
N ASP A 98 -1.25 -9.80 1.53
CA ASP A 98 -1.96 -9.45 2.78
C ASP A 98 -2.73 -8.14 2.57
N CYS A 99 -2.08 -7.12 1.99
CA CYS A 99 -2.73 -5.85 1.69
C CYS A 99 -3.94 -6.00 0.75
N SER A 100 -3.77 -6.78 -0.33
CA SER A 100 -4.85 -7.07 -1.27
C SER A 100 -5.97 -7.88 -0.63
N ARG A 101 -5.63 -8.84 0.24
CA ARG A 101 -6.62 -9.66 0.94
C ARG A 101 -7.49 -8.82 1.87
N ALA A 102 -6.96 -7.77 2.51
CA ALA A 102 -7.76 -6.85 3.31
C ALA A 102 -8.84 -6.16 2.47
N VAL A 103 -8.53 -5.75 1.22
CA VAL A 103 -9.50 -5.22 0.26
C VAL A 103 -10.57 -6.26 -0.07
N GLN A 104 -10.15 -7.48 -0.44
CA GLN A 104 -11.05 -8.58 -0.77
C GLN A 104 -11.95 -8.97 0.40
N PHE A 105 -11.41 -9.00 1.62
CA PHE A 105 -12.15 -9.30 2.85
C PHE A 105 -13.27 -8.28 3.12
N LEU A 106 -12.97 -6.99 2.99
CA LEU A 106 -13.97 -5.94 3.21
C LEU A 106 -15.02 -5.94 2.10
N ARG A 107 -14.68 -6.29 0.86
CA ARG A 107 -15.65 -6.52 -0.22
C ARG A 107 -16.55 -7.71 0.04
N HIS A 108 -15.98 -8.82 0.47
CA HIS A 108 -16.76 -10.01 0.85
C HIS A 108 -17.77 -9.72 1.96
N ASN A 109 -17.36 -8.89 2.92
CA ASN A 109 -18.19 -8.48 4.05
C ASN A 109 -18.94 -7.16 3.83
N ALA A 110 -19.04 -6.66 2.62
CA ALA A 110 -19.59 -5.34 2.32
C ALA A 110 -21.02 -5.16 2.83
N LYS A 111 -21.88 -6.20 2.69
CA LYS A 111 -23.25 -6.19 3.23
C LYS A 111 -23.27 -6.07 4.75
N LYS A 112 -22.39 -6.80 5.45
CA LYS A 112 -22.29 -6.80 6.91
C LYS A 112 -21.95 -5.41 7.46
N TYR A 113 -21.05 -4.69 6.77
CA TYR A 113 -20.52 -3.41 7.22
C TYR A 113 -21.14 -2.20 6.51
N ASN A 114 -22.21 -2.40 5.71
CA ASN A 114 -22.84 -1.35 4.90
C ASN A 114 -21.82 -0.59 4.01
N LEU A 115 -20.95 -1.33 3.30
CA LEU A 115 -19.93 -0.79 2.42
C LEU A 115 -20.34 -0.88 0.95
N ASP A 116 -19.95 0.12 0.16
CA ASP A 116 -20.03 0.07 -1.30
C ASP A 116 -18.77 -0.61 -1.87
N LYS A 117 -18.87 -1.89 -2.18
CA LYS A 117 -17.74 -2.67 -2.70
C LYS A 117 -17.23 -2.20 -4.07
N THR A 118 -17.91 -1.28 -4.75
CA THR A 118 -17.46 -0.72 -6.02
C THR A 118 -16.58 0.52 -5.87
N ARG A 119 -16.55 1.12 -4.67
CA ARG A 119 -15.81 2.35 -4.38
C ARG A 119 -14.83 2.12 -3.23
N VAL A 120 -13.68 1.55 -3.56
CA VAL A 120 -12.63 1.17 -2.60
C VAL A 120 -11.31 1.81 -3.01
N GLY A 121 -10.77 2.66 -2.15
CA GLY A 121 -9.46 3.29 -2.33
C GLY A 121 -8.45 2.79 -1.31
N ALA A 122 -7.17 2.98 -1.62
CA ALA A 122 -6.07 2.67 -0.72
C ALA A 122 -5.06 3.81 -0.65
N TYR A 123 -4.51 4.05 0.54
CA TYR A 123 -3.40 4.97 0.70
C TYR A 123 -2.48 4.55 1.87
N GLY A 124 -1.31 5.17 1.95
CA GLY A 124 -0.40 4.94 3.05
C GLY A 124 0.85 5.80 2.99
N GLU A 125 1.78 5.57 3.91
CA GLU A 125 3.07 6.25 3.96
C GLU A 125 4.21 5.28 3.67
N SER A 126 5.23 5.72 2.90
CA SER A 126 6.44 4.93 2.63
C SER A 126 6.10 3.52 2.14
N ALA A 127 6.37 2.47 2.93
CA ALA A 127 5.98 1.10 2.61
C ALA A 127 4.48 0.97 2.28
N GLY A 128 3.60 1.64 3.02
CA GLY A 128 2.17 1.65 2.76
C GLY A 128 1.80 2.40 1.48
N ALA A 129 2.51 3.47 1.13
CA ALA A 129 2.33 4.14 -0.16
C ALA A 129 2.71 3.22 -1.33
N GLY A 130 3.83 2.51 -1.21
CA GLY A 130 4.24 1.53 -2.21
C GLY A 130 3.29 0.34 -2.29
N ALA A 131 2.72 -0.14 -1.17
CA ALA A 131 1.68 -1.16 -1.20
C ALA A 131 0.43 -0.68 -1.95
N SER A 132 0.03 0.59 -1.74
CA SER A 132 -1.09 1.21 -2.47
C SER A 132 -0.80 1.33 -3.98
N LEU A 133 0.43 1.73 -4.35
CA LEU A 133 0.88 1.78 -5.74
C LEU A 133 0.92 0.39 -6.38
N TRP A 134 1.45 -0.62 -5.65
CA TRP A 134 1.48 -1.98 -6.15
C TRP A 134 0.07 -2.52 -6.44
N MET A 135 -0.89 -2.31 -5.54
CA MET A 135 -2.29 -2.70 -5.78
C MET A 135 -2.93 -1.94 -6.94
N ALA A 136 -2.56 -0.67 -7.15
CA ALA A 136 -3.07 0.13 -8.25
C ALA A 136 -2.59 -0.39 -9.62
N THR A 137 -1.30 -0.75 -9.71
CA THR A 137 -0.67 -1.20 -10.97
C THR A 137 -0.78 -2.71 -11.19
N LYS A 138 -1.23 -3.47 -10.18
CA LYS A 138 -1.38 -4.92 -10.27
C LYS A 138 -2.70 -5.31 -10.94
N ASP A 139 -2.67 -6.40 -11.71
CA ASP A 139 -3.89 -7.05 -12.21
C ASP A 139 -4.77 -7.53 -11.06
N ASP A 140 -6.04 -7.73 -11.34
CA ASP A 140 -6.98 -8.25 -10.34
C ASP A 140 -6.53 -9.63 -9.84
N LEU A 141 -6.49 -9.78 -8.52
CA LEU A 141 -6.14 -11.03 -7.86
C LEU A 141 -7.35 -11.90 -7.54
N ALA A 142 -8.53 -11.55 -8.04
CA ALA A 142 -9.71 -12.38 -7.86
C ALA A 142 -9.50 -13.78 -8.48
N ASP A 143 -9.76 -14.81 -7.68
CA ASP A 143 -9.82 -16.19 -8.12
C ASP A 143 -11.24 -16.75 -7.96
N PRO A 144 -12.06 -16.72 -9.01
CA PRO A 144 -13.45 -17.21 -8.93
C PRO A 144 -13.58 -18.67 -8.53
N LYS A 145 -12.52 -19.46 -8.68
CA LYS A 145 -12.48 -20.90 -8.36
C LYS A 145 -11.92 -21.18 -6.96
N SER A 146 -11.46 -20.16 -6.24
CA SER A 146 -10.91 -20.34 -4.91
C SER A 146 -11.91 -20.98 -3.95
N LYS A 147 -11.44 -21.89 -3.09
CA LYS A 147 -12.22 -22.42 -1.97
C LYS A 147 -12.47 -21.36 -0.88
N ASP A 148 -11.57 -20.39 -0.77
CA ASP A 148 -11.73 -19.23 0.11
C ASP A 148 -12.63 -18.17 -0.57
N PRO A 149 -13.84 -17.89 -0.05
CA PRO A 149 -14.76 -16.95 -0.67
C PRO A 149 -14.22 -15.51 -0.69
N VAL A 150 -13.30 -15.16 0.21
CA VAL A 150 -12.65 -13.85 0.23
C VAL A 150 -11.82 -13.65 -1.04
N LEU A 151 -11.08 -14.66 -1.47
CA LEU A 151 -10.23 -14.59 -2.67
C LEU A 151 -11.03 -14.55 -3.99
N ARG A 152 -12.34 -14.77 -3.95
CA ARG A 152 -13.21 -14.60 -5.14
C ARG A 152 -13.55 -13.14 -5.41
N GLU A 153 -13.40 -12.25 -4.41
CA GLU A 153 -13.64 -10.83 -4.57
C GLU A 153 -12.47 -10.15 -5.28
N SER A 154 -12.76 -9.07 -5.99
CA SER A 154 -11.75 -8.26 -6.67
C SER A 154 -10.78 -7.58 -5.67
N SER A 155 -9.50 -7.48 -6.04
CA SER A 155 -8.50 -6.68 -5.34
C SER A 155 -8.34 -5.27 -5.93
N ARG A 156 -8.98 -4.95 -7.07
CA ARG A 156 -8.81 -3.68 -7.79
C ARG A 156 -9.28 -2.49 -6.97
N LEU A 157 -8.58 -1.37 -7.12
CA LEU A 157 -8.90 -0.12 -6.44
C LEU A 157 -9.67 0.83 -7.37
N THR A 158 -10.40 1.77 -6.77
CA THR A 158 -11.02 2.92 -7.44
C THR A 158 -10.05 4.09 -7.53
N ALA A 159 -9.17 4.23 -6.56
CA ALA A 159 -8.07 5.20 -6.52
C ALA A 159 -6.99 4.72 -5.56
N ALA A 160 -5.74 5.16 -5.80
CA ALA A 160 -4.63 4.92 -4.90
C ALA A 160 -3.88 6.22 -4.62
N ALA A 161 -3.34 6.33 -3.40
CA ALA A 161 -2.59 7.51 -3.00
C ALA A 161 -1.51 7.17 -1.98
N GLY A 162 -0.59 8.10 -1.72
CA GLY A 162 0.38 7.89 -0.65
C GLY A 162 1.46 8.95 -0.55
N PHE A 163 2.14 8.91 0.59
CA PHE A 163 3.24 9.82 0.91
C PHE A 163 4.57 9.10 0.80
N TRP A 164 5.57 9.74 0.19
CA TRP A 164 6.95 9.25 0.12
C TRP A 164 7.06 7.88 -0.57
N VAL A 165 6.43 7.77 -1.73
CA VAL A 165 6.33 6.52 -2.47
C VAL A 165 7.67 6.07 -3.05
N GLN A 166 7.89 4.74 -3.12
CA GLN A 166 8.91 4.09 -3.94
C GLN A 166 8.28 3.66 -5.27
N ALA A 167 8.98 3.92 -6.38
CA ALA A 167 8.45 3.67 -7.72
C ALA A 167 8.28 2.19 -8.07
N THR A 168 9.03 1.33 -7.43
CA THR A 168 9.00 -0.12 -7.66
C THR A 168 9.56 -0.87 -6.46
N TYR A 169 9.11 -2.10 -6.27
CA TYR A 169 9.70 -3.03 -5.32
C TYR A 169 10.58 -4.11 -5.99
N ASP A 170 10.78 -4.04 -7.31
CA ASP A 170 11.90 -4.72 -7.95
C ASP A 170 13.21 -3.97 -7.61
N ILE A 171 13.81 -4.33 -6.49
CA ILE A 171 15.01 -3.69 -5.94
C ILE A 171 16.18 -3.70 -6.93
N VAL A 172 16.20 -4.61 -7.90
CA VAL A 172 17.23 -4.65 -8.96
C VAL A 172 17.23 -3.36 -9.80
N GLN A 173 16.12 -2.64 -9.88
CA GLN A 173 16.02 -1.37 -10.60
C GLN A 173 16.53 -0.16 -9.78
N TRP A 174 16.59 -0.27 -8.45
CA TRP A 174 16.92 0.85 -7.56
C TRP A 174 18.28 1.48 -7.80
N PRO A 175 19.39 0.73 -8.06
CA PRO A 175 20.68 1.33 -8.39
C PRO A 175 20.59 2.34 -9.53
N LYS A 176 19.88 1.99 -10.59
CA LYS A 176 19.69 2.86 -11.74
C LYS A 176 18.77 4.05 -11.42
N ILE A 177 17.69 3.85 -10.69
CA ILE A 177 16.76 4.93 -10.33
C ILE A 177 17.44 5.95 -9.40
N LEU A 178 18.16 5.46 -8.39
CA LEU A 178 18.79 6.30 -7.39
C LEU A 178 20.16 6.86 -7.81
N ASP A 179 20.70 6.40 -8.94
CA ASP A 179 22.07 6.71 -9.38
C ASP A 179 23.08 6.38 -8.28
N LEU A 180 23.00 5.14 -7.80
CA LEU A 180 23.87 4.60 -6.75
C LEU A 180 24.47 3.26 -7.21
N PRO A 181 25.71 2.94 -6.79
CA PRO A 181 26.20 1.57 -6.97
C PRO A 181 25.35 0.60 -6.15
N PRO A 182 25.18 -0.66 -6.62
CA PRO A 182 24.30 -1.63 -5.98
C PRO A 182 24.52 -1.79 -4.48
N GLU A 183 25.77 -1.88 -4.03
CA GLU A 183 26.13 -2.10 -2.63
C GLU A 183 25.79 -0.91 -1.69
N LYS A 184 25.57 0.28 -2.26
CA LYS A 184 25.15 1.49 -1.53
C LYS A 184 23.63 1.72 -1.63
N THR A 185 22.95 0.89 -2.40
CA THR A 185 21.49 1.01 -2.59
C THR A 185 20.75 0.46 -1.37
N PRO A 186 19.75 1.17 -0.84
CA PRO A 186 18.92 0.67 0.24
C PRO A 186 18.31 -0.70 -0.10
N TYR A 187 18.14 -1.54 0.90
CA TYR A 187 17.60 -2.91 0.78
C TYR A 187 18.41 -3.89 -0.10
N TRP A 188 19.56 -3.50 -0.68
CA TRP A 188 20.37 -4.40 -1.48
C TRP A 188 20.87 -5.64 -0.70
N GLY A 189 21.06 -5.49 0.60
CA GLY A 189 21.42 -6.61 1.50
C GLY A 189 20.34 -7.70 1.53
N PHE A 190 19.07 -7.32 1.50
CA PHE A 190 17.96 -8.28 1.40
C PHE A 190 18.00 -9.05 0.08
N LEU A 191 18.28 -8.37 -1.02
CA LEU A 191 18.40 -9.01 -2.32
C LEU A 191 19.55 -10.03 -2.33
N LYS A 192 20.73 -9.68 -1.78
CA LYS A 192 21.87 -10.60 -1.64
C LYS A 192 21.53 -11.82 -0.79
N PHE A 193 20.71 -11.65 0.23
CA PHE A 193 20.28 -12.75 1.09
C PHE A 193 19.29 -13.67 0.40
N TRP A 194 18.28 -13.12 -0.27
CA TRP A 194 17.17 -13.90 -0.85
C TRP A 194 17.51 -14.55 -2.19
N LYS A 195 18.21 -13.85 -3.07
CA LYS A 195 18.48 -14.32 -4.43
C LYS A 195 19.11 -15.72 -4.47
N PRO A 196 20.12 -16.07 -3.66
CA PRO A 196 20.72 -17.41 -3.68
C PRO A 196 19.79 -18.55 -3.23
N GLN A 197 18.67 -18.21 -2.59
CA GLN A 197 17.69 -19.19 -2.08
C GLN A 197 16.57 -19.48 -3.08
N LEU A 198 16.59 -18.81 -4.23
CA LEU A 198 15.56 -18.89 -5.26
C LEU A 198 16.16 -19.46 -6.55
N SER A 199 15.36 -20.21 -7.30
CA SER A 199 15.70 -20.49 -8.70
C SER A 199 15.66 -19.19 -9.51
N GLU A 200 16.40 -19.13 -10.62
CA GLU A 200 16.42 -17.96 -11.50
C GLU A 200 15.02 -17.64 -12.05
N GLU A 201 14.23 -18.66 -12.40
CA GLU A 201 12.85 -18.52 -12.84
C GLU A 201 12.00 -17.84 -11.76
N ARG A 202 12.04 -18.37 -10.52
CA ARG A 202 11.28 -17.81 -9.39
C ARG A 202 11.70 -16.38 -9.04
N PHE A 203 13.00 -16.12 -9.08
CA PHE A 203 13.52 -14.78 -8.87
C PHE A 203 12.98 -13.80 -9.91
N ASN A 204 12.97 -14.16 -11.19
CA ASN A 204 12.46 -13.33 -12.27
C ASN A 204 10.94 -13.12 -12.19
N GLU A 205 10.18 -14.11 -11.73
CA GLU A 205 8.74 -13.96 -11.49
C GLU A 205 8.44 -13.01 -10.33
N LEU A 206 9.18 -13.12 -9.21
CA LEU A 206 9.04 -12.18 -8.10
C LEU A 206 9.36 -10.74 -8.51
N ARG A 207 10.40 -10.55 -9.31
CA ARG A 207 10.73 -9.23 -9.87
C ARG A 207 9.58 -8.67 -10.69
N LYS A 208 8.98 -9.46 -11.59
CA LYS A 208 7.82 -9.05 -12.39
C LYS A 208 6.60 -8.73 -11.50
N ASP A 209 6.38 -9.51 -10.45
CA ASP A 209 5.29 -9.29 -9.51
C ASP A 209 5.43 -7.95 -8.76
N LEU A 210 6.65 -7.60 -8.40
CA LEU A 210 7.01 -6.43 -7.62
C LEU A 210 7.39 -5.20 -8.48
N ASP A 211 7.41 -5.33 -9.80
CA ASP A 211 7.72 -4.24 -10.73
C ASP A 211 6.50 -3.36 -11.02
N MET A 212 6.27 -2.39 -10.15
CA MET A 212 5.16 -1.45 -10.29
C MET A 212 5.30 -0.55 -11.52
N LEU A 213 6.53 -0.19 -11.91
CA LEU A 213 6.77 0.57 -13.14
C LEU A 213 6.42 -0.26 -14.38
N GLY A 214 6.91 -1.50 -14.45
CA GLY A 214 6.64 -2.40 -15.59
C GLY A 214 5.17 -2.78 -15.71
N ASN A 215 4.46 -2.87 -14.58
CA ASN A 215 3.04 -3.23 -14.55
C ASN A 215 2.10 -2.06 -14.83
N MET A 216 2.56 -0.81 -14.73
CA MET A 216 1.73 0.38 -14.90
C MET A 216 1.19 0.53 -16.32
N ASP A 217 -0.12 0.78 -16.47
CA ASP A 217 -0.78 1.04 -17.75
C ASP A 217 -2.00 1.99 -17.65
N LYS A 218 -2.60 2.31 -18.81
CA LYS A 218 -3.75 3.21 -18.93
C LYS A 218 -5.04 2.74 -18.23
N GLY A 219 -5.11 1.45 -17.89
CA GLY A 219 -6.26 0.85 -17.19
C GLY A 219 -6.13 0.92 -15.67
N ASP A 220 -5.04 1.46 -15.17
CA ASP A 220 -4.84 1.64 -13.73
C ASP A 220 -5.78 2.72 -13.17
N PRO A 221 -6.20 2.61 -11.90
CA PRO A 221 -7.02 3.63 -11.27
C PRO A 221 -6.25 4.96 -11.18
N PRO A 222 -6.96 6.09 -11.05
CA PRO A 222 -6.29 7.36 -10.77
C PRO A 222 -5.42 7.27 -9.52
N MET A 223 -4.22 7.82 -9.59
CA MET A 223 -3.21 7.78 -8.54
C MET A 223 -2.75 9.19 -8.16
N MET A 224 -2.45 9.41 -6.87
CA MET A 224 -1.82 10.63 -6.37
C MET A 224 -0.76 10.29 -5.33
N PHE A 225 0.47 10.68 -5.58
CA PHE A 225 1.57 10.41 -4.65
C PHE A 225 2.39 11.67 -4.36
N THR A 226 2.99 11.71 -3.15
CA THR A 226 3.91 12.78 -2.80
C THR A 226 5.35 12.30 -2.92
N PRO A 227 6.26 13.19 -3.33
CA PRO A 227 7.69 12.89 -3.32
C PRO A 227 8.25 12.78 -1.91
N GLY A 228 9.39 12.12 -1.80
CA GLY A 228 10.29 12.29 -0.67
C GLY A 228 11.23 13.47 -0.91
N LYS A 229 11.69 14.07 0.17
CA LYS A 229 12.58 15.25 0.10
C LYS A 229 14.06 14.92 0.15
N GLN A 230 14.43 13.65 0.32
CA GLN A 230 15.81 13.21 0.49
C GLN A 230 16.36 12.64 -0.82
N ASP A 231 17.50 13.12 -1.28
CA ASP A 231 18.18 12.51 -2.42
C ASP A 231 18.86 11.19 -2.04
N LYS A 232 18.93 10.26 -3.01
CA LYS A 232 19.64 8.96 -2.90
C LYS A 232 19.22 8.09 -1.69
N SER A 233 17.99 8.24 -1.22
CA SER A 233 17.42 7.50 -0.09
C SER A 233 16.20 6.70 -0.51
N VAL A 234 15.60 5.95 0.43
CA VAL A 234 14.32 5.25 0.22
C VAL A 234 13.15 6.21 -0.08
N HIS A 235 13.32 7.50 0.17
CA HIS A 235 12.35 8.56 -0.10
C HIS A 235 12.91 9.60 -1.07
N SER A 236 13.66 9.16 -2.06
CA SER A 236 14.24 10.05 -3.07
C SER A 236 13.19 10.58 -4.04
N GLN A 237 13.34 11.86 -4.44
CA GLN A 237 12.60 12.46 -5.55
C GLN A 237 12.70 11.63 -6.83
N ARG A 238 13.83 10.98 -7.07
CA ARG A 238 14.08 10.15 -8.25
C ARG A 238 13.07 9.01 -8.44
N PHE A 239 12.46 8.52 -7.37
CA PHE A 239 11.35 7.55 -7.50
C PHE A 239 10.13 8.18 -8.14
N VAL A 240 9.82 9.42 -7.76
CA VAL A 240 8.68 10.15 -8.33
C VAL A 240 8.96 10.51 -9.78
N ASP A 241 10.18 10.96 -10.11
CA ASP A 241 10.58 11.23 -11.50
C ASP A 241 10.41 9.99 -12.39
N ALA A 242 10.78 8.82 -11.87
CA ALA A 242 10.59 7.54 -12.58
C ALA A 242 9.10 7.19 -12.76
N LEU A 243 8.27 7.46 -11.74
CA LEU A 243 6.82 7.26 -11.82
C LEU A 243 6.17 8.19 -12.85
N GLU A 244 6.48 9.49 -12.84
CA GLU A 244 5.94 10.46 -13.79
C GLU A 244 6.29 10.11 -15.23
N LYS A 245 7.57 9.79 -15.47
CA LYS A 245 8.05 9.33 -16.77
C LYS A 245 7.24 8.12 -17.24
N ARG A 246 7.13 7.10 -16.39
CA ARG A 246 6.42 5.86 -16.74
C ARG A 246 4.93 6.07 -16.91
N ALA A 247 4.29 6.87 -16.09
CA ALA A 247 2.87 7.17 -16.20
C ALA A 247 2.56 7.86 -17.54
N LYS A 248 3.39 8.80 -17.96
CA LYS A 248 3.28 9.46 -19.29
C LYS A 248 3.41 8.45 -20.43
N GLU A 249 4.41 7.56 -20.38
CA GLU A 249 4.63 6.52 -21.40
C GLU A 249 3.48 5.51 -21.46
N ALA A 250 2.93 5.14 -20.28
CA ALA A 250 1.86 4.17 -20.15
C ALA A 250 0.46 4.74 -20.40
N GLY A 251 0.30 6.07 -20.42
CA GLY A 251 -0.98 6.75 -20.44
C GLY A 251 -1.78 6.56 -19.14
N ALA A 252 -1.10 6.31 -18.02
CA ALA A 252 -1.70 6.16 -16.71
C ALA A 252 -2.05 7.52 -16.08
N SER A 253 -3.10 7.55 -15.26
CA SER A 253 -3.54 8.76 -14.55
C SER A 253 -2.77 8.90 -13.24
N LEU A 254 -1.72 9.71 -13.23
CA LEU A 254 -0.89 10.00 -12.06
C LEU A 254 -0.83 11.51 -11.81
N ILE A 255 -0.97 11.91 -10.55
CA ILE A 255 -0.76 13.26 -10.04
C ILE A 255 0.36 13.18 -9.01
N ILE A 256 1.31 14.09 -9.08
CA ILE A 256 2.32 14.31 -8.05
C ILE A 256 1.98 15.61 -7.34
N GLU A 257 1.92 15.54 -6.01
CA GLU A 257 1.49 16.66 -5.17
C GLU A 257 2.27 16.67 -3.86
N ASP A 258 2.74 17.83 -3.43
CA ASP A 258 3.57 17.96 -2.23
C ASP A 258 2.73 18.07 -0.93
N GLU A 259 1.48 18.50 -1.02
CA GLU A 259 0.66 18.79 0.14
C GLU A 259 -0.24 17.62 0.56
N ARG A 260 -0.14 17.21 1.83
CA ARG A 260 -0.94 16.12 2.41
C ARG A 260 -2.45 16.32 2.32
N LYS A 261 -2.92 17.57 2.46
CA LYS A 261 -4.35 17.87 2.40
C LYS A 261 -4.95 17.53 1.04
N GLU A 262 -4.20 17.74 -0.03
CA GLU A 262 -4.64 17.47 -1.41
C GLU A 262 -4.86 15.97 -1.65
N LEU A 263 -4.06 15.12 -1.03
CA LEU A 263 -4.21 13.67 -1.11
C LEU A 263 -5.54 13.19 -0.51
N ILE A 264 -5.93 13.72 0.65
CA ILE A 264 -7.22 13.38 1.28
C ILE A 264 -8.38 13.87 0.41
N GLN A 265 -8.28 15.09 -0.12
CA GLN A 265 -9.29 15.64 -1.01
C GLN A 265 -9.41 14.84 -2.31
N PHE A 266 -8.28 14.45 -2.91
CA PHE A 266 -8.25 13.57 -4.08
C PHE A 266 -8.98 12.25 -3.81
N MET A 267 -8.67 11.57 -2.69
CA MET A 267 -9.33 10.32 -2.33
C MET A 267 -10.84 10.51 -2.16
N PHE A 268 -11.27 11.58 -1.49
CA PHE A 268 -12.69 11.88 -1.33
C PHE A 268 -13.38 12.15 -2.67
N ALA A 269 -12.77 12.93 -3.56
CA ALA A 269 -13.32 13.20 -4.88
C ALA A 269 -13.50 11.92 -5.70
N LYS A 270 -12.50 11.02 -5.69
CA LYS A 270 -12.57 9.76 -6.43
C LYS A 270 -13.56 8.77 -5.83
N LEU A 271 -13.69 8.71 -4.51
CA LEU A 271 -14.59 7.78 -3.82
C LEU A 271 -16.05 8.28 -3.78
N LYS A 272 -16.32 9.57 -3.90
CA LYS A 272 -17.69 10.12 -4.00
C LYS A 272 -18.35 9.83 -5.34
N THR A 273 -17.57 9.61 -6.40
CA THR A 273 -18.10 9.27 -7.74
C THR A 273 -18.10 7.76 -7.94
N LYS A 274 -19.20 7.22 -8.48
CA LYS A 274 -19.19 5.80 -8.90
C LYS A 274 -18.25 5.65 -10.09
N PRO A 275 -17.35 4.65 -10.08
CA PRO A 275 -16.48 4.42 -11.21
C PRO A 275 -17.30 4.08 -12.44
N LYS A 276 -16.91 4.58 -13.61
CA LYS A 276 -17.55 4.25 -14.90
C LYS A 276 -17.47 2.76 -15.21
N GLN A 277 -16.48 2.07 -14.64
CA GLN A 277 -16.32 0.62 -14.70
C GLN A 277 -16.20 0.09 -13.27
N VAL A 278 -16.98 -0.93 -12.94
CA VAL A 278 -16.90 -1.59 -11.63
C VAL A 278 -15.61 -2.42 -11.58
N PRO A 279 -14.71 -2.22 -10.58
CA PRO A 279 -13.56 -3.09 -10.41
C PRO A 279 -14.01 -4.55 -10.30
N GLY A 280 -13.42 -5.44 -11.10
CA GLY A 280 -13.78 -6.87 -11.15
C GLY A 280 -14.76 -7.27 -12.26
N THR A 281 -15.33 -6.33 -13.03
CA THR A 281 -15.98 -6.64 -14.29
C THR A 281 -14.96 -6.56 -15.42
N GLN A 282 -14.85 -7.65 -16.21
CA GLN A 282 -14.01 -7.66 -17.41
C GLN A 282 -14.52 -6.60 -18.39
N SER A 283 -13.87 -5.46 -18.43
CA SER A 283 -14.00 -4.57 -19.59
C SER A 283 -12.83 -3.60 -19.59
N GLY A 284 -11.99 -3.74 -20.58
CA GLY A 284 -10.97 -2.76 -20.94
C GLY A 284 -9.55 -3.23 -20.71
N GLY A 285 -9.12 -4.23 -21.44
CA GLY A 285 -7.85 -4.12 -22.14
C GLY A 285 -6.61 -4.76 -21.56
N LYS A 286 -6.56 -5.25 -20.35
CA LYS A 286 -5.48 -6.19 -20.01
C LYS A 286 -5.92 -7.59 -20.38
N PRO A 287 -5.16 -8.33 -21.23
CA PRO A 287 -5.32 -9.76 -21.26
C PRO A 287 -5.13 -10.25 -19.83
N VAL A 288 -6.08 -11.08 -19.36
CA VAL A 288 -5.93 -11.78 -18.08
C VAL A 288 -4.58 -12.51 -18.16
N ARG A 289 -3.54 -11.91 -17.58
CA ARG A 289 -2.26 -12.62 -17.44
C ARG A 289 -2.59 -13.82 -16.59
N LYS A 290 -2.08 -15.00 -16.98
CA LYS A 290 -2.28 -16.23 -16.21
C LYS A 290 -2.14 -15.90 -14.73
N PRO A 291 -3.14 -16.23 -13.88
CA PRO A 291 -3.06 -15.90 -12.47
C PRO A 291 -1.72 -16.40 -11.95
N PHE A 292 -1.01 -15.52 -11.29
CA PHE A 292 0.25 -15.86 -10.64
C PHE A 292 -0.07 -17.01 -9.68
N PRO A 293 0.69 -18.12 -9.66
CA PRO A 293 0.39 -19.24 -8.80
C PRO A 293 0.18 -18.76 -7.36
N GLN A 294 -1.02 -18.92 -6.82
CA GLN A 294 -1.33 -18.48 -5.45
C GLN A 294 -0.63 -19.36 -4.40
N HIS A 295 -0.16 -20.53 -4.82
CA HIS A 295 0.63 -21.46 -4.03
C HIS A 295 1.99 -21.65 -4.71
N TRP A 296 2.90 -20.80 -4.34
CA TRP A 296 4.28 -21.19 -4.29
C TRP A 296 4.39 -22.12 -3.09
N GLY A 297 4.79 -23.37 -3.31
CA GLY A 297 5.05 -24.29 -2.22
C GLY A 297 5.83 -23.55 -1.14
N ASP A 298 5.49 -23.79 0.13
CA ASP A 298 6.05 -23.06 1.26
C ASP A 298 7.52 -22.77 1.02
N PRO A 299 7.97 -21.51 1.12
CA PRO A 299 9.39 -21.24 1.11
C PRO A 299 10.01 -22.16 2.16
N PRO A 300 11.20 -22.74 1.91
CA PRO A 300 11.85 -23.56 2.91
C PRO A 300 11.75 -22.77 4.22
N ALA A 301 11.15 -23.35 5.25
CA ALA A 301 10.75 -22.70 6.47
C ALA A 301 11.85 -21.72 6.89
N ILE A 302 11.61 -20.45 6.71
CA ILE A 302 12.50 -19.41 7.17
C ILE A 302 12.25 -19.37 8.66
N GLN A 303 12.87 -20.34 9.34
CA GLN A 303 13.01 -20.27 10.77
C GLN A 303 13.66 -18.92 11.05
N THR A 304 12.93 -18.05 11.70
CA THR A 304 13.32 -16.83 12.38
C THR A 304 14.84 -16.59 12.41
N GLN A 305 15.45 -16.35 11.24
CA GLN A 305 16.84 -15.94 11.21
C GLN A 305 16.87 -14.48 11.63
N ASP A 306 17.67 -14.24 12.65
CA ASP A 306 17.90 -12.91 13.20
C ASP A 306 18.48 -11.99 12.11
N TYR A 307 17.63 -11.18 11.46
CA TYR A 307 18.03 -10.21 10.42
C TYR A 307 19.16 -9.28 10.86
N ARG A 308 19.42 -9.21 12.19
CA ARG A 308 20.54 -8.47 12.78
C ARG A 308 21.90 -9.07 12.41
N LYS A 309 21.93 -10.31 11.86
CA LYS A 309 23.13 -11.04 11.46
C LYS A 309 23.37 -11.08 9.97
N LEU A 310 22.66 -10.30 9.15
CA LEU A 310 22.90 -10.27 7.71
C LEU A 310 24.31 -9.79 7.39
N PRO A 311 25.08 -10.50 6.53
CA PRO A 311 26.41 -10.07 6.13
C PRO A 311 26.35 -8.75 5.39
N GLY A 312 27.07 -7.74 5.85
CA GLY A 312 27.15 -6.44 5.18
C GLY A 312 27.00 -5.24 6.10
N GLY A 313 27.01 -5.43 7.42
CA GLY A 313 27.23 -4.33 8.38
C GLY A 313 26.14 -3.26 8.47
N TYR A 314 25.06 -3.36 7.73
CA TYR A 314 23.86 -2.58 8.00
C TYR A 314 23.07 -3.33 9.08
N GLY A 315 23.63 -3.33 10.27
CA GLY A 315 22.91 -3.69 11.48
C GLY A 315 21.78 -2.70 11.70
N PHE A 316 20.66 -2.94 11.05
CA PHE A 316 19.40 -2.40 11.52
C PHE A 316 19.06 -3.13 12.83
N GLY A 317 19.79 -2.82 13.89
CA GLY A 317 19.27 -3.03 15.22
C GLY A 317 17.91 -2.37 15.25
N SER A 318 16.92 -3.04 15.80
CA SER A 318 15.53 -2.52 15.94
C SER A 318 15.53 -1.10 16.54
N SER A 319 16.56 -0.72 17.28
CA SER A 319 16.81 0.63 17.80
C SER A 319 17.33 1.63 16.75
N THR A 320 18.12 1.21 15.74
CA THR A 320 18.78 2.16 14.82
C THR A 320 17.88 2.62 13.69
N LEU A 321 17.06 1.73 13.12
CA LEU A 321 16.09 2.14 12.10
C LEU A 321 14.92 2.89 12.75
N SER A 322 14.42 2.41 13.89
CA SER A 322 13.40 3.13 14.66
C SER A 322 13.90 4.49 15.14
N ASN A 323 15.15 4.57 15.63
CA ASN A 323 15.75 5.85 16.05
C ASN A 323 16.06 6.75 14.86
N TRP A 324 16.46 6.21 13.70
CA TRP A 324 16.68 7.00 12.50
C TRP A 324 15.35 7.51 11.94
N ILE A 325 14.30 6.68 11.88
CA ILE A 325 12.93 7.07 11.47
C ILE A 325 12.39 8.09 12.47
N GLN A 326 12.49 7.84 13.78
CA GLN A 326 12.03 8.77 14.82
C GLN A 326 12.76 10.10 14.78
N LYS A 327 14.09 10.08 14.65
CA LYS A 327 14.93 11.28 14.57
C LYS A 327 14.64 12.16 13.34
N ASN A 328 14.22 11.54 12.23
CA ASN A 328 13.85 12.30 11.02
C ASN A 328 12.39 12.76 11.04
N LEU A 329 11.49 12.04 11.71
CA LEU A 329 10.12 12.48 11.95
C LEU A 329 10.05 13.64 12.96
N ASP A 330 10.89 13.61 14.02
CA ASP A 330 10.94 14.67 15.03
C ASP A 330 11.60 15.97 14.52
N ASN A 331 12.47 15.89 13.52
CA ASN A 331 13.07 17.07 12.88
C ASN A 331 12.10 17.77 11.92
N ASP A 332 11.13 17.09 11.32
CA ASP A 332 10.10 17.69 10.48
C ASP A 332 8.97 18.35 11.31
N SER A 333 8.86 18.02 12.60
CA SER A 333 7.87 18.65 13.51
C SER A 333 8.38 19.95 14.14
N LYS A 334 9.66 20.32 13.91
CA LYS A 334 10.30 21.54 14.47
C LYS A 334 10.61 22.60 13.42
N LYS A 335 10.13 22.46 12.21
CA LYS A 335 10.11 23.47 11.16
C LYS A 335 8.67 23.65 10.71
#